data_66a7523d16d067b9052a065d8580c190
#
_entry.id   66a7523d16d067b9052a065d8580c190
#
_cell.length_a   1.000
_cell.length_b   1.000
_cell.length_c   1.000
_cell.angle_alpha   90.00
_cell.angle_beta   90.00
_cell.angle_gamma   90.00
#
_symmetry.space_group_name_H-M   'P 1'
#
loop_
_entity.id
_entity.type
_entity.pdbx_description
1 polymer ?
#
loop_
_entity_poly.entity_id
_entity_poly.type
_entity_poly.pdbx_seq_one_letter_code
_entity_poly.pdbx_strand_id
1 'polypeptide(L)'
;MILDLTKEQKMLKNEMERFCKKELTPEYVGWMDENLDFPPQELRDKFNDIGYFRASVPEEYGGDGLSLVDMMLIQEPVCKASMSVTLAMGLNHAFGSPFIKHLGTEEMKQEFLPKFAEGKLFTCMALTEPAGGTDILGAISTFAVEKEGRWVINGEKVFITGAHVADYMIVICKTEENAKPTKALSILLVPAKTKGITITKIPKVSCHHCDSVGITFKDVEIPKENLLGTRGNGWNQMIDVLNPERIACALMGIGLMEAVFDACLAYVKQRHAFGGPIGRFQILQKYMADMTINIENAKNLTYKAAWLCDHGRPYHMESAMAKVVAAEGAMHAGIYGAEIFGGYGICMEYPVQRYLRDALQLQFSPISNEMARNMIMQFQGLPKSWA
;
A
#
# COMPACT_ATOMS: atom_id res chain seq x y z
N MET A 1 -3.18 -13.58 -20.60
CA MET A 1 -2.00 -14.40 -20.23
C MET A 1 -2.46 -15.33 -19.15
N ILE A 2 -2.52 -16.63 -19.42
CA ILE A 2 -2.82 -17.63 -18.39
C ILE A 2 -1.53 -17.75 -17.56
N LEU A 3 -1.58 -17.32 -16.31
CA LEU A 3 -0.50 -17.58 -15.37
C LEU A 3 -0.63 -19.02 -14.88
N ASP A 4 0.02 -19.94 -15.57
CA ASP A 4 0.27 -21.25 -15.00
C ASP A 4 1.32 -21.08 -13.91
N LEU A 5 0.86 -20.97 -12.68
CA LEU A 5 1.72 -20.88 -11.51
C LEU A 5 2.60 -22.13 -11.40
N THR A 6 3.88 -21.96 -11.11
CA THR A 6 4.77 -23.07 -10.79
C THR A 6 4.28 -23.82 -9.55
N LYS A 7 4.86 -24.97 -9.28
CA LYS A 7 4.53 -25.75 -8.08
C LYS A 7 4.88 -24.97 -6.81
N GLU A 8 6.01 -24.29 -6.82
CA GLU A 8 6.51 -23.46 -5.72
C GLU A 8 5.59 -22.26 -5.48
N GLN A 9 5.17 -21.56 -6.53
CA GLN A 9 4.23 -20.44 -6.45
C GLN A 9 2.86 -20.85 -5.89
N LYS A 10 2.36 -22.02 -6.29
CA LYS A 10 1.13 -22.59 -5.71
C LYS A 10 1.30 -22.92 -4.23
N MET A 11 2.47 -23.42 -3.83
CA MET A 11 2.77 -23.69 -2.42
C MET A 11 2.81 -22.41 -1.59
N LEU A 12 3.53 -21.37 -2.04
CA LEU A 12 3.61 -20.06 -1.38
C LEU A 12 2.20 -19.47 -1.16
N LYS A 13 1.39 -19.42 -2.20
CA LYS A 13 0.01 -18.92 -2.11
C LYS A 13 -0.85 -19.72 -1.13
N ASN A 14 -0.84 -21.04 -1.24
CA ASN A 14 -1.62 -21.92 -0.38
C ASN A 14 -1.21 -21.85 1.09
N GLU A 15 0.06 -21.62 1.36
CA GLU A 15 0.57 -21.45 2.73
C GLU A 15 0.05 -20.15 3.34
N MET A 16 0.12 -19.06 2.59
CA MET A 16 -0.42 -17.77 3.02
C MET A 16 -1.94 -17.79 3.17
N GLU A 17 -2.67 -18.48 2.29
CA GLU A 17 -4.12 -18.69 2.44
C GLU A 17 -4.47 -19.42 3.75
N ARG A 18 -3.70 -20.47 4.09
CA ARG A 18 -3.86 -21.19 5.37
C ARG A 18 -3.55 -20.31 6.57
N PHE A 19 -2.48 -19.53 6.48
CA PHE A 19 -2.12 -18.56 7.51
C PHE A 19 -3.24 -17.54 7.73
N CYS A 20 -3.71 -16.88 6.67
CA CYS A 20 -4.77 -15.89 6.77
C CYS A 20 -6.07 -16.48 7.33
N LYS A 21 -6.45 -17.68 6.89
CA LYS A 21 -7.64 -18.36 7.42
C LYS A 21 -7.55 -18.63 8.92
N LYS A 22 -6.36 -18.89 9.44
CA LYS A 22 -6.13 -19.20 10.86
C LYS A 22 -5.99 -17.93 11.70
N GLU A 23 -5.19 -16.95 11.25
CA GLU A 23 -4.75 -15.82 12.05
C GLU A 23 -5.54 -14.53 11.79
N LEU A 24 -6.21 -14.41 10.63
CA LEU A 24 -6.98 -13.23 10.22
C LEU A 24 -8.46 -13.59 10.02
N THR A 25 -9.09 -14.19 11.04
CA THR A 25 -10.51 -14.51 10.96
C THR A 25 -11.36 -13.23 10.84
N PRO A 26 -12.56 -13.28 10.21
CA PRO A 26 -13.44 -12.12 10.09
C PRO A 26 -13.73 -11.43 11.43
N GLU A 27 -13.90 -12.22 12.50
CA GLU A 27 -14.17 -11.76 13.86
C GLU A 27 -12.96 -11.00 14.42
N TYR A 28 -11.75 -11.56 14.27
CA TYR A 28 -10.53 -10.91 14.75
C TYR A 28 -10.21 -9.63 13.99
N VAL A 29 -10.39 -9.65 12.66
CA VAL A 29 -10.22 -8.44 11.82
C VAL A 29 -11.27 -7.38 12.19
N GLY A 30 -12.53 -7.78 12.47
CA GLY A 30 -13.57 -6.87 12.97
C GLY A 30 -13.18 -6.25 14.30
N TRP A 31 -12.72 -7.05 15.23
CA TRP A 31 -12.26 -6.58 16.54
C TRP A 31 -11.07 -5.60 16.43
N MET A 32 -10.09 -5.90 15.56
CA MET A 32 -8.97 -4.96 15.30
C MET A 32 -9.47 -3.63 14.70
N ASP A 33 -10.44 -3.68 13.77
CA ASP A 33 -11.00 -2.47 13.13
C ASP A 33 -11.66 -1.53 14.16
N GLU A 34 -12.24 -2.07 15.22
CA GLU A 34 -12.91 -1.31 16.27
C GLU A 34 -11.98 -0.86 17.40
N ASN A 35 -10.91 -1.58 17.69
CA ASN A 35 -10.16 -1.44 18.93
C ASN A 35 -8.69 -1.05 18.76
N LEU A 36 -8.11 -1.16 17.57
CA LEU A 36 -6.68 -0.97 17.38
C LEU A 36 -6.35 0.09 16.32
N ASP A 37 -5.24 0.76 16.52
CA ASP A 37 -4.67 1.74 15.61
C ASP A 37 -3.66 1.10 14.64
N PHE A 38 -3.09 -0.05 15.03
CA PHE A 38 -2.12 -0.82 14.24
C PHE A 38 -2.15 -2.29 14.66
N PRO A 39 -1.84 -3.26 13.76
CA PRO A 39 -1.77 -4.67 14.11
C PRO A 39 -0.82 -4.93 15.29
N PRO A 40 -1.23 -5.72 16.29
CA PRO A 40 -0.46 -5.92 17.51
C PRO A 40 0.84 -6.68 17.25
N GLN A 41 1.81 -6.56 18.16
CA GLN A 41 3.13 -7.21 18.04
C GLN A 41 3.01 -8.72 17.82
N GLU A 42 2.11 -9.38 18.56
CA GLU A 42 1.88 -10.82 18.39
C GLU A 42 1.53 -11.22 16.96
N LEU A 43 0.68 -10.44 16.27
CA LEU A 43 0.35 -10.70 14.88
C LEU A 43 1.55 -10.44 13.96
N ARG A 44 2.32 -9.39 14.22
CA ARG A 44 3.55 -9.08 13.48
C ARG A 44 4.59 -10.19 13.63
N ASP A 45 4.75 -10.74 14.82
CA ASP A 45 5.64 -11.87 15.08
C ASP A 45 5.21 -13.12 14.29
N LYS A 46 3.90 -13.41 14.22
CA LYS A 46 3.37 -14.51 13.39
C LYS A 46 3.66 -14.31 11.89
N PHE A 47 3.58 -13.08 11.38
CA PHE A 47 3.99 -12.76 10.01
C PHE A 47 5.50 -12.95 9.81
N ASN A 48 6.30 -12.61 10.81
CA ASN A 48 7.74 -12.85 10.78
C ASN A 48 8.07 -14.35 10.76
N ASP A 49 7.41 -15.14 11.59
CA ASP A 49 7.63 -16.59 11.71
C ASP A 49 7.41 -17.33 10.38
N ILE A 50 6.47 -16.87 9.54
CA ILE A 50 6.24 -17.43 8.20
C ILE A 50 7.14 -16.80 7.12
N GLY A 51 8.08 -15.95 7.49
CA GLY A 51 9.04 -15.34 6.56
C GLY A 51 8.49 -14.17 5.74
N TYR A 52 7.33 -13.61 6.09
CA TYR A 52 6.71 -12.54 5.30
C TYR A 52 7.62 -11.32 5.10
N PHE A 53 8.31 -10.85 6.15
CA PHE A 53 9.13 -9.64 6.05
C PHE A 53 10.43 -9.84 5.28
N ARG A 54 10.99 -11.05 5.25
CA ARG A 54 12.22 -11.35 4.51
C ARG A 54 11.99 -11.57 3.01
N ALA A 55 10.75 -11.80 2.61
CA ALA A 55 10.37 -12.20 1.26
C ALA A 55 10.95 -11.30 0.14
N SER A 56 10.91 -9.96 0.28
CA SER A 56 11.42 -9.00 -0.72
C SER A 56 12.87 -8.56 -0.50
N VAL A 57 13.48 -8.94 0.62
CA VAL A 57 14.89 -8.60 0.91
C VAL A 57 15.81 -9.52 0.09
N PRO A 58 16.91 -9.01 -0.50
CA PRO A 58 17.84 -9.85 -1.26
C PRO A 58 18.47 -10.96 -0.39
N GLU A 59 18.77 -12.11 -0.99
CA GLU A 59 19.35 -13.28 -0.31
C GLU A 59 20.68 -12.95 0.39
N GLU A 60 21.51 -12.10 -0.20
CA GLU A 60 22.80 -11.66 0.34
C GLU A 60 22.67 -10.90 1.68
N TYR A 61 21.46 -10.39 2.00
CA TYR A 61 21.13 -9.72 3.27
C TYR A 61 20.16 -10.54 4.13
N GLY A 62 20.04 -11.85 3.89
CA GLY A 62 19.24 -12.76 4.70
C GLY A 62 17.76 -12.83 4.33
N GLY A 63 17.40 -12.31 3.15
CA GLY A 63 16.04 -12.41 2.60
C GLY A 63 15.84 -13.62 1.68
N ASP A 64 14.68 -13.70 1.06
CA ASP A 64 14.33 -14.72 0.07
C ASP A 64 14.41 -14.21 -1.38
N GLY A 65 14.59 -12.91 -1.59
CA GLY A 65 14.75 -12.30 -2.91
C GLY A 65 13.59 -12.54 -3.87
N LEU A 66 12.37 -12.70 -3.36
CA LEU A 66 11.20 -13.04 -4.17
C LEU A 66 10.94 -12.01 -5.26
N SER A 67 10.49 -12.49 -6.42
CA SER A 67 10.02 -11.66 -7.54
C SER A 67 8.76 -10.87 -7.15
N LEU A 68 8.41 -9.84 -7.92
CA LEU A 68 7.18 -9.06 -7.66
C LEU A 68 5.93 -9.94 -7.84
N VAL A 69 5.93 -10.88 -8.81
CA VAL A 69 4.84 -11.84 -8.97
C VAL A 69 4.70 -12.72 -7.73
N ASP A 70 5.80 -13.25 -7.19
CA ASP A 70 5.77 -14.08 -5.98
C ASP A 70 5.31 -13.28 -4.75
N MET A 71 5.79 -12.04 -4.61
CA MET A 71 5.30 -11.10 -3.60
C MET A 71 3.79 -10.88 -3.68
N MET A 72 3.23 -10.75 -4.88
CA MET A 72 1.79 -10.62 -5.06
C MET A 72 1.04 -11.88 -4.64
N LEU A 73 1.57 -13.06 -4.94
CA LEU A 73 0.94 -14.34 -4.57
C LEU A 73 0.82 -14.51 -3.05
N ILE A 74 1.81 -14.01 -2.28
CA ILE A 74 1.72 -14.04 -0.81
C ILE A 74 0.90 -12.89 -0.23
N GLN A 75 0.81 -11.75 -0.91
CA GLN A 75 0.04 -10.61 -0.43
C GLN A 75 -1.45 -10.70 -0.76
N GLU A 76 -1.86 -11.31 -1.89
CA GLU A 76 -3.27 -11.41 -2.31
C GLU A 76 -4.17 -12.01 -1.21
N PRO A 77 -3.81 -13.13 -0.55
CA PRO A 77 -4.62 -13.66 0.56
C PRO A 77 -4.73 -12.72 1.75
N VAL A 78 -3.67 -11.96 2.06
CA VAL A 78 -3.68 -10.95 3.13
C VAL A 78 -4.61 -9.80 2.77
N CYS A 79 -4.54 -9.30 1.51
CA CYS A 79 -5.44 -8.26 0.99
C CYS A 79 -6.91 -8.68 1.10
N LYS A 80 -7.22 -9.93 0.77
CA LYS A 80 -8.56 -10.50 0.89
C LYS A 80 -9.04 -10.58 2.33
N ALA A 81 -8.16 -10.92 3.26
CA ALA A 81 -8.49 -11.00 4.67
C ALA A 81 -8.66 -9.61 5.30
N SER A 82 -7.74 -8.68 5.03
CA SER A 82 -7.78 -7.30 5.52
C SER A 82 -6.86 -6.37 4.75
N MET A 83 -7.42 -5.35 4.13
CA MET A 83 -6.65 -4.28 3.50
C MET A 83 -5.78 -3.53 4.50
N SER A 84 -6.29 -3.26 5.70
CA SER A 84 -5.54 -2.56 6.75
C SER A 84 -4.31 -3.35 7.21
N VAL A 85 -4.43 -4.67 7.40
CA VAL A 85 -3.28 -5.54 7.72
C VAL A 85 -2.29 -5.54 6.57
N THR A 86 -2.77 -5.61 5.33
CA THR A 86 -1.88 -5.56 4.14
C THR A 86 -1.09 -4.26 4.09
N LEU A 87 -1.74 -3.12 4.31
CA LEU A 87 -1.06 -1.81 4.37
C LEU A 87 -0.01 -1.80 5.47
N ALA A 88 -0.38 -2.22 6.68
CA ALA A 88 0.51 -2.20 7.84
C ALA A 88 1.72 -3.12 7.66
N MET A 89 1.50 -4.39 7.26
CA MET A 89 2.58 -5.36 7.07
C MET A 89 3.41 -5.07 5.82
N GLY A 90 2.79 -4.44 4.81
CA GLY A 90 3.43 -4.12 3.53
C GLY A 90 4.32 -2.87 3.54
N LEU A 91 4.35 -2.06 4.61
CA LEU A 91 5.13 -0.81 4.66
C LEU A 91 6.62 -1.03 4.35
N ASN A 92 7.22 -2.09 4.90
CA ASN A 92 8.62 -2.42 4.65
C ASN A 92 8.86 -2.88 3.21
N HIS A 93 7.92 -3.61 2.60
CA HIS A 93 8.03 -4.06 1.22
C HIS A 93 7.85 -2.92 0.22
N ALA A 94 7.01 -1.94 0.55
CA ALA A 94 6.73 -0.80 -0.32
C ALA A 94 7.79 0.30 -0.19
N PHE A 95 8.23 0.61 1.03
CA PHE A 95 9.05 1.78 1.32
C PHE A 95 10.38 1.43 1.98
N GLY A 96 10.41 0.53 2.97
CA GLY A 96 11.61 0.26 3.76
C GLY A 96 12.74 -0.36 2.94
N SER A 97 12.64 -1.63 2.67
CA SER A 97 13.70 -2.37 1.98
C SER A 97 14.00 -1.86 0.57
N PRO A 98 13.01 -1.44 -0.28
CA PRO A 98 13.33 -0.92 -1.62
C PRO A 98 14.16 0.36 -1.60
N PHE A 99 13.85 1.32 -0.72
CA PHE A 99 14.61 2.57 -0.65
C PHE A 99 16.05 2.33 -0.19
N ILE A 100 16.26 1.48 0.81
CA ILE A 100 17.61 1.12 1.28
C ILE A 100 18.36 0.30 0.20
N LYS A 101 17.73 -0.69 -0.42
CA LYS A 101 18.30 -1.52 -1.47
C LYS A 101 18.81 -0.68 -2.65
N HIS A 102 18.02 0.28 -3.11
CA HIS A 102 18.31 1.04 -4.34
C HIS A 102 19.12 2.32 -4.09
N LEU A 103 18.98 2.93 -2.92
CA LEU A 103 19.53 4.27 -2.63
C LEU A 103 20.48 4.32 -1.44
N GLY A 104 20.51 3.30 -0.58
CA GLY A 104 21.42 3.22 0.56
C GLY A 104 22.87 2.97 0.13
N THR A 105 23.81 3.47 0.94
CA THR A 105 25.21 3.06 0.84
C THR A 105 25.35 1.58 1.21
N GLU A 106 26.51 0.98 0.91
CA GLU A 106 26.72 -0.43 1.25
C GLU A 106 26.64 -0.67 2.79
N GLU A 107 27.17 0.29 3.55
CA GLU A 107 27.07 0.26 5.02
C GLU A 107 25.61 0.28 5.49
N MET A 108 24.78 1.13 4.88
CA MET A 108 23.34 1.15 5.17
C MET A 108 22.65 -0.15 4.80
N LYS A 109 22.97 -0.74 3.66
CA LYS A 109 22.40 -2.03 3.25
C LYS A 109 22.74 -3.13 4.24
N GLN A 110 24.01 -3.24 4.63
CA GLN A 110 24.48 -4.21 5.62
C GLN A 110 23.86 -3.99 7.01
N GLU A 111 23.59 -2.75 7.38
CA GLU A 111 22.96 -2.44 8.67
C GLU A 111 21.45 -2.68 8.69
N PHE A 112 20.73 -2.25 7.64
CA PHE A 112 19.27 -2.15 7.68
C PHE A 112 18.56 -3.35 7.03
N LEU A 113 19.06 -3.89 5.89
CA LEU A 113 18.37 -4.96 5.18
C LEU A 113 18.20 -6.25 6.00
N PRO A 114 19.21 -6.72 6.76
CA PRO A 114 19.00 -7.86 7.66
C PRO A 114 17.91 -7.60 8.73
N LYS A 115 17.84 -6.39 9.28
CA LYS A 115 16.81 -6.02 10.29
C LYS A 115 15.40 -6.04 9.69
N PHE A 116 15.25 -5.64 8.40
CA PHE A 116 13.98 -5.79 7.69
C PHE A 116 13.63 -7.27 7.50
N ALA A 117 14.58 -8.10 7.08
CA ALA A 117 14.36 -9.53 6.90
C ALA A 117 13.94 -10.23 8.20
N GLU A 118 14.46 -9.78 9.31
CA GLU A 118 14.14 -10.28 10.67
C GLU A 118 12.85 -9.67 11.26
N GLY A 119 12.15 -8.77 10.55
CA GLY A 119 10.96 -8.09 11.05
C GLY A 119 11.21 -7.16 12.25
N LYS A 120 12.48 -6.81 12.51
CA LYS A 120 12.92 -5.99 13.66
C LYS A 120 12.92 -4.50 13.39
N LEU A 121 12.64 -4.09 12.15
CA LEU A 121 12.67 -2.70 11.73
C LEU A 121 11.42 -2.36 10.93
N PHE A 122 10.73 -1.29 11.33
CA PHE A 122 9.59 -0.75 10.61
C PHE A 122 9.88 0.65 10.09
N THR A 123 9.47 0.92 8.84
CA THR A 123 9.63 2.22 8.20
C THR A 123 8.32 2.71 7.63
N CYS A 124 8.21 4.02 7.50
CA CYS A 124 7.15 4.68 6.75
C CYS A 124 7.74 5.70 5.76
N MET A 125 6.94 6.15 4.81
CA MET A 125 7.33 7.22 3.88
C MET A 125 6.57 8.51 4.21
N ALA A 126 7.30 9.60 4.44
CA ALA A 126 6.78 10.92 4.75
C ALA A 126 6.96 11.84 3.53
N LEU A 127 5.96 11.81 2.63
CA LEU A 127 5.97 12.56 1.36
C LEU A 127 4.97 13.71 1.38
N THR A 128 3.67 13.39 1.53
CA THR A 128 2.55 14.32 1.36
C THR A 128 2.54 15.41 2.42
N GLU A 129 2.19 16.64 2.03
CA GLU A 129 2.04 17.79 2.90
C GLU A 129 0.62 18.37 2.91
N PRO A 130 0.23 19.15 3.93
CA PRO A 130 -1.13 19.71 4.01
C PRO A 130 -1.53 20.55 2.80
N ALA A 131 -0.56 21.20 2.15
CA ALA A 131 -0.79 22.09 1.01
C ALA A 131 -1.09 21.37 -0.31
N GLY A 132 -0.74 20.07 -0.45
CA GLY A 132 -1.02 19.34 -1.70
C GLY A 132 -0.65 17.87 -1.68
N GLY A 133 -1.53 17.05 -2.26
CA GLY A 133 -1.32 15.62 -2.48
C GLY A 133 -0.98 15.29 -3.94
N THR A 134 -1.72 15.85 -4.89
CA THR A 134 -1.49 15.61 -6.33
C THR A 134 -0.34 16.46 -6.88
N ASP A 135 -0.28 17.73 -6.51
CA ASP A 135 0.83 18.65 -6.85
C ASP A 135 1.95 18.56 -5.82
N ILE A 136 2.62 17.41 -5.76
CA ILE A 136 3.70 17.17 -4.80
C ILE A 136 4.85 18.17 -5.01
N LEU A 137 5.29 18.36 -6.25
CA LEU A 137 6.44 19.23 -6.56
C LEU A 137 6.18 20.71 -6.24
N GLY A 138 4.97 21.19 -6.44
CA GLY A 138 4.58 22.57 -6.13
C GLY A 138 4.32 22.78 -4.63
N ALA A 139 3.77 21.76 -3.96
CA ALA A 139 3.28 21.88 -2.59
C ALA A 139 4.33 21.58 -1.50
N ILE A 140 5.38 20.78 -1.78
CA ILE A 140 6.40 20.47 -0.77
C ILE A 140 7.07 21.75 -0.25
N SER A 141 6.95 21.96 1.05
CA SER A 141 7.54 23.08 1.81
C SER A 141 8.49 22.62 2.90
N THR A 142 8.38 21.39 3.39
CA THR A 142 9.36 20.80 4.32
C THR A 142 10.76 20.91 3.73
N PHE A 143 11.68 21.49 4.49
CA PHE A 143 13.06 21.70 4.06
C PHE A 143 14.06 21.14 5.05
N ALA A 144 15.25 20.81 4.57
CA ALA A 144 16.40 20.42 5.36
C ALA A 144 17.62 21.23 4.95
N VAL A 145 18.29 21.82 5.93
CA VAL A 145 19.52 22.59 5.74
C VAL A 145 20.67 21.83 6.38
N GLU A 146 21.78 21.70 5.65
CA GLU A 146 23.01 21.13 6.21
C GLU A 146 23.74 22.17 7.06
N LYS A 147 23.96 21.87 8.33
CA LYS A 147 24.70 22.69 9.29
C LYS A 147 25.63 21.78 10.09
N GLU A 148 26.90 22.13 10.14
CA GLU A 148 27.92 21.46 10.98
C GLU A 148 27.93 19.91 10.81
N GLY A 149 27.75 19.41 9.57
CA GLY A 149 27.73 17.99 9.28
C GLY A 149 26.44 17.27 9.68
N ARG A 150 25.34 18.01 9.91
CA ARG A 150 24.01 17.50 10.23
C ARG A 150 22.96 18.12 9.32
N TRP A 151 21.88 17.40 9.06
CA TRP A 151 20.66 17.96 8.50
C TRP A 151 19.78 18.50 9.62
N VAL A 152 19.26 19.71 9.45
CA VAL A 152 18.23 20.31 10.32
C VAL A 152 16.94 20.41 9.51
N ILE A 153 15.92 19.65 9.92
CA ILE A 153 14.65 19.49 9.17
C ILE A 153 13.56 20.30 9.86
N ASN A 154 12.81 21.08 9.07
CA ASN A 154 11.62 21.81 9.50
C ASN A 154 10.50 21.65 8.48
N GLY A 155 9.25 21.52 8.94
CA GLY A 155 8.07 21.40 8.10
C GLY A 155 7.02 20.44 8.63
N GLU A 156 6.08 20.08 7.77
CA GLU A 156 4.94 19.24 8.14
C GLU A 156 4.66 18.18 7.07
N LYS A 157 4.21 17.02 7.51
CA LYS A 157 3.73 15.93 6.65
C LYS A 157 2.36 15.46 7.12
N VAL A 158 1.55 14.96 6.19
CA VAL A 158 0.18 14.52 6.49
C VAL A 158 -0.12 13.20 5.76
N PHE A 159 -1.06 12.44 6.29
CA PHE A 159 -1.45 11.11 5.79
C PHE A 159 -0.30 10.10 5.76
N ILE A 160 0.60 10.17 6.74
CA ILE A 160 1.74 9.27 6.83
C ILE A 160 1.33 8.01 7.58
N THR A 161 1.20 6.93 6.82
CA THR A 161 0.76 5.63 7.34
C THR A 161 1.85 5.00 8.21
N GLY A 162 1.50 4.57 9.43
CA GLY A 162 2.37 3.81 10.32
C GLY A 162 3.51 4.59 10.99
N ALA A 163 3.58 5.93 10.85
CA ALA A 163 4.70 6.70 11.43
C ALA A 163 4.75 6.64 12.97
N HIS A 164 3.63 6.41 13.64
CA HIS A 164 3.55 6.29 15.10
C HIS A 164 4.18 5.00 15.64
N VAL A 165 4.37 4.00 14.79
CA VAL A 165 5.03 2.72 15.14
C VAL A 165 6.35 2.51 14.40
N ALA A 166 6.72 3.40 13.47
CA ALA A 166 7.95 3.29 12.70
C ALA A 166 9.19 3.54 13.55
N ASP A 167 10.28 2.85 13.24
CA ASP A 167 11.61 3.11 13.78
C ASP A 167 12.30 4.22 12.99
N TYR A 168 12.08 4.25 11.67
CA TYR A 168 12.62 5.26 10.77
C TYR A 168 11.57 5.74 9.79
N MET A 169 11.69 7.00 9.38
CA MET A 169 10.88 7.63 8.34
C MET A 169 11.74 7.94 7.13
N ILE A 170 11.28 7.61 5.94
CA ILE A 170 11.85 8.06 4.67
C ILE A 170 11.19 9.39 4.34
N VAL A 171 11.90 10.48 4.64
CA VAL A 171 11.39 11.85 4.52
C VAL A 171 11.83 12.46 3.21
N ILE A 172 10.88 12.88 2.38
CA ILE A 172 11.14 13.63 1.16
C ILE A 172 10.98 15.11 1.47
N CYS A 173 12.04 15.89 1.29
CA CYS A 173 12.06 17.31 1.62
C CYS A 173 12.93 18.12 0.65
N LYS A 174 12.77 19.44 0.63
CA LYS A 174 13.65 20.36 -0.11
C LYS A 174 15.01 20.47 0.57
N THR A 175 16.08 20.40 -0.22
CA THR A 175 17.45 20.67 0.22
C THR A 175 18.13 21.73 -0.64
N GLU A 176 17.51 22.16 -1.75
CA GLU A 176 18.03 23.15 -2.70
C GLU A 176 17.00 24.26 -2.89
N GLU A 177 17.30 25.48 -2.41
CA GLU A 177 16.36 26.61 -2.42
C GLU A 177 16.04 27.15 -3.82
N ASN A 178 17.05 27.25 -4.69
CA ASN A 178 16.93 27.90 -6.00
C ASN A 178 16.96 26.93 -7.18
N ALA A 179 16.71 25.64 -6.94
CA ALA A 179 16.71 24.63 -7.96
C ALA A 179 15.31 24.48 -8.62
N LYS A 180 15.28 23.91 -9.83
CA LYS A 180 14.02 23.45 -10.43
C LYS A 180 13.33 22.46 -9.49
N PRO A 181 11.97 22.44 -9.39
CA PRO A 181 11.27 21.56 -8.45
C PRO A 181 11.73 20.09 -8.48
N THR A 182 11.99 19.55 -9.67
CA THR A 182 12.50 18.17 -9.84
C THR A 182 13.94 17.96 -9.41
N LYS A 183 14.67 19.01 -9.11
CA LYS A 183 16.07 19.02 -8.64
C LYS A 183 16.22 19.62 -7.25
N ALA A 184 15.11 19.92 -6.58
CA ALA A 184 15.10 20.54 -5.26
C ALA A 184 14.99 19.54 -4.11
N LEU A 185 14.57 18.30 -4.41
CA LEU A 185 14.21 17.33 -3.38
C LEU A 185 15.34 16.33 -3.10
N SER A 186 15.49 15.99 -1.84
CA SER A 186 16.31 14.88 -1.36
C SER A 186 15.50 13.92 -0.50
N ILE A 187 16.04 12.76 -0.24
CA ILE A 187 15.43 11.68 0.56
C ILE A 187 16.31 11.49 1.80
N LEU A 188 15.73 11.65 2.97
CA LEU A 188 16.43 11.50 4.24
C LEU A 188 15.85 10.36 5.07
N LEU A 189 16.72 9.52 5.63
CA LEU A 189 16.35 8.46 6.57
C LEU A 189 16.36 9.04 7.99
N VAL A 190 15.19 9.31 8.54
CA VAL A 190 15.03 10.02 9.82
C VAL A 190 14.60 9.04 10.92
N PRO A 191 15.37 8.86 12.01
CA PRO A 191 14.92 8.07 13.16
C PRO A 191 13.62 8.67 13.73
N ALA A 192 12.57 7.87 13.86
CA ALA A 192 11.22 8.36 14.17
C ALA A 192 11.10 8.98 15.57
N LYS A 193 12.01 8.64 16.49
CA LYS A 193 12.04 9.15 17.88
C LYS A 193 12.98 10.35 18.06
N THR A 194 13.46 10.97 16.99
CA THR A 194 14.35 12.15 17.06
C THR A 194 13.61 13.32 17.71
N LYS A 195 14.31 14.04 18.59
CA LYS A 195 13.78 15.24 19.25
C LYS A 195 13.32 16.27 18.21
N GLY A 196 12.18 16.89 18.45
CA GLY A 196 11.59 17.88 17.52
C GLY A 196 10.53 17.27 16.59
N ILE A 197 10.32 15.97 16.61
CA ILE A 197 9.24 15.29 15.88
C ILE A 197 8.01 15.24 16.78
N THR A 198 6.86 15.68 16.23
CA THR A 198 5.53 15.53 16.85
C THR A 198 4.63 14.78 15.90
N ILE A 199 3.95 13.74 16.40
CA ILE A 199 3.01 12.90 15.63
C ILE A 199 1.60 13.15 16.13
N THR A 200 0.66 13.41 15.21
CA THR A 200 -0.76 13.67 15.51
C THR A 200 -1.65 12.71 14.76
N LYS A 201 -2.55 12.02 15.47
CA LYS A 201 -3.51 11.09 14.89
C LYS A 201 -4.50 11.82 13.98
N ILE A 202 -4.84 11.22 12.84
CA ILE A 202 -5.87 11.69 11.91
C ILE A 202 -7.04 10.73 11.97
N PRO A 203 -8.20 11.13 12.54
CA PRO A 203 -9.42 10.31 12.46
C PRO A 203 -9.83 10.13 11.00
N LYS A 204 -10.06 8.89 10.58
CA LYS A 204 -10.41 8.55 9.20
C LYS A 204 -11.46 7.44 9.14
N VAL A 205 -12.18 7.36 8.05
CA VAL A 205 -13.30 6.41 7.87
C VAL A 205 -12.83 5.03 7.39
N SER A 206 -11.62 4.91 6.87
CA SER A 206 -11.08 3.68 6.27
C SER A 206 -9.81 3.22 6.96
N CYS A 207 -9.52 1.92 6.86
CA CYS A 207 -8.28 1.32 7.36
C CYS A 207 -7.98 1.69 8.82
N HIS A 208 -8.92 1.44 9.75
CA HIS A 208 -8.85 1.89 11.13
C HIS A 208 -7.63 1.33 11.87
N HIS A 209 -7.31 0.04 11.68
CA HIS A 209 -6.14 -0.57 12.30
C HIS A 209 -4.87 -0.48 11.41
N CYS A 210 -4.75 0.62 10.69
CA CYS A 210 -3.51 1.05 10.02
C CYS A 210 -3.51 2.58 9.94
N ASP A 211 -3.25 3.23 11.07
CA ASP A 211 -3.40 4.68 11.19
C ASP A 211 -2.46 5.45 10.26
N SER A 212 -3.03 6.50 9.69
CA SER A 212 -2.28 7.58 9.04
C SER A 212 -2.24 8.78 9.98
N VAL A 213 -1.11 9.44 10.06
CA VAL A 213 -0.86 10.53 11.02
C VAL A 213 -0.35 11.80 10.33
N GLY A 214 -0.48 12.93 11.02
CA GLY A 214 0.26 14.15 10.75
C GLY A 214 1.60 14.13 11.48
N ILE A 215 2.63 14.74 10.89
CA ILE A 215 3.96 14.87 11.48
C ILE A 215 4.40 16.31 11.37
N THR A 216 4.88 16.89 12.48
CA THR A 216 5.56 18.20 12.49
C THR A 216 7.02 17.99 12.84
N PHE A 217 7.91 18.57 12.05
CA PHE A 217 9.35 18.63 12.27
C PHE A 217 9.72 20.03 12.71
N LYS A 218 10.31 20.17 13.90
CA LYS A 218 10.80 21.45 14.44
C LYS A 218 12.25 21.28 14.88
N ASP A 219 13.17 21.84 14.08
CA ASP A 219 14.61 21.78 14.28
C ASP A 219 15.09 20.34 14.54
N VAL A 220 14.64 19.39 13.70
CA VAL A 220 14.99 17.98 13.81
C VAL A 220 16.37 17.75 13.22
N GLU A 221 17.32 17.39 14.07
CA GLU A 221 18.70 17.15 13.67
C GLU A 221 19.00 15.68 13.46
N ILE A 222 19.58 15.35 12.28
CA ILE A 222 20.06 14.00 11.96
C ILE A 222 21.47 14.07 11.34
N PRO A 223 22.25 12.99 11.38
CA PRO A 223 23.56 12.93 10.72
C PRO A 223 23.45 13.17 9.21
N LYS A 224 24.47 13.81 8.61
CA LYS A 224 24.48 14.05 7.15
C LYS A 224 24.48 12.75 6.34
N GLU A 225 25.02 11.68 6.91
CA GLU A 225 25.11 10.34 6.35
C GLU A 225 23.72 9.71 6.13
N ASN A 226 22.67 10.23 6.77
CA ASN A 226 21.30 9.76 6.60
C ASN A 226 20.65 10.18 5.26
N LEU A 227 21.42 10.76 4.35
CA LEU A 227 20.99 11.01 2.97
C LEU A 227 20.89 9.69 2.21
N LEU A 228 19.72 9.40 1.65
CA LEU A 228 19.51 8.28 0.73
C LEU A 228 19.69 8.76 -0.71
N GLY A 229 20.57 8.10 -1.45
CA GLY A 229 20.86 8.43 -2.83
C GLY A 229 21.62 9.74 -3.00
N THR A 230 21.21 10.57 -3.95
CA THR A 230 21.92 11.78 -4.36
C THR A 230 21.13 13.04 -3.97
N ARG A 231 21.80 13.98 -3.31
CA ARG A 231 21.24 15.29 -2.96
C ARG A 231 20.66 15.99 -4.19
N GLY A 232 19.47 16.56 -4.06
CA GLY A 232 18.76 17.27 -5.13
C GLY A 232 18.17 16.37 -6.23
N ASN A 233 18.33 15.03 -6.17
CA ASN A 233 17.77 14.10 -7.15
C ASN A 233 16.67 13.19 -6.59
N GLY A 234 16.18 13.49 -5.40
CA GLY A 234 15.21 12.68 -4.67
C GLY A 234 13.91 12.42 -5.45
N TRP A 235 13.44 13.37 -6.25
CA TRP A 235 12.25 13.20 -7.08
C TRP A 235 12.36 12.02 -8.06
N ASN A 236 13.41 12.00 -8.87
CA ASN A 236 13.58 10.95 -9.87
C ASN A 236 13.83 9.59 -9.20
N GLN A 237 14.70 9.56 -8.18
CA GLN A 237 15.02 8.34 -7.45
C GLN A 237 13.79 7.75 -6.71
N MET A 238 12.95 8.62 -6.12
CA MET A 238 11.71 8.19 -5.49
C MET A 238 10.73 7.55 -6.51
N ILE A 239 10.54 8.18 -7.68
CA ILE A 239 9.61 7.65 -8.70
C ILE A 239 10.02 6.25 -9.14
N ASP A 240 11.31 6.01 -9.34
CA ASP A 240 11.82 4.70 -9.77
C ASP A 240 11.51 3.62 -8.71
N VAL A 241 11.64 3.95 -7.42
CA VAL A 241 11.31 3.03 -6.32
C VAL A 241 9.79 2.83 -6.15
N LEU A 242 8.97 3.88 -6.36
CA LEU A 242 7.52 3.85 -6.12
C LEU A 242 6.69 3.28 -7.29
N ASN A 243 7.29 3.06 -8.45
CA ASN A 243 6.53 2.54 -9.58
C ASN A 243 5.79 1.21 -9.31
N PRO A 244 6.37 0.22 -8.56
CA PRO A 244 5.65 -0.99 -8.17
C PRO A 244 4.49 -0.78 -7.19
N GLU A 245 4.43 0.33 -6.46
CA GLU A 245 3.38 0.62 -5.47
C GLU A 245 1.98 0.61 -6.09
N ARG A 246 1.82 1.06 -7.34
CA ARG A 246 0.52 1.02 -8.02
C ARG A 246 0.03 -0.41 -8.23
N ILE A 247 0.95 -1.35 -8.45
CA ILE A 247 0.64 -2.79 -8.56
C ILE A 247 0.16 -3.32 -7.21
N ALA A 248 0.83 -2.96 -6.11
CA ALA A 248 0.41 -3.34 -4.77
C ALA A 248 -0.98 -2.76 -4.42
N CYS A 249 -1.26 -1.50 -4.79
CA CYS A 249 -2.59 -0.91 -4.60
C CYS A 249 -3.67 -1.60 -5.45
N ALA A 250 -3.36 -2.01 -6.67
CA ALA A 250 -4.28 -2.80 -7.48
C ALA A 250 -4.58 -4.16 -6.83
N LEU A 251 -3.56 -4.79 -6.25
CA LEU A 251 -3.73 -6.05 -5.51
C LEU A 251 -4.67 -5.90 -4.30
N MET A 252 -4.55 -4.79 -3.55
CA MET A 252 -5.49 -4.50 -2.46
C MET A 252 -6.93 -4.37 -2.95
N GLY A 253 -7.15 -3.73 -4.12
CA GLY A 253 -8.47 -3.66 -4.75
C GLY A 253 -9.02 -5.03 -5.15
N ILE A 254 -8.17 -5.92 -5.66
CA ILE A 254 -8.53 -7.30 -5.98
C ILE A 254 -8.98 -8.04 -4.71
N GLY A 255 -8.17 -7.98 -3.64
CA GLY A 255 -8.49 -8.63 -2.37
C GLY A 255 -9.82 -8.14 -1.79
N LEU A 256 -10.09 -6.83 -1.83
CA LEU A 256 -11.39 -6.27 -1.41
C LEU A 256 -12.56 -6.80 -2.26
N MET A 257 -12.43 -6.81 -3.58
CA MET A 257 -13.47 -7.37 -4.46
C MET A 257 -13.76 -8.83 -4.15
N GLU A 258 -12.73 -9.64 -3.94
CA GLU A 258 -12.90 -11.06 -3.58
C GLU A 258 -13.54 -11.24 -2.21
N ALA A 259 -13.17 -10.43 -1.21
CA ALA A 259 -13.78 -10.47 0.12
C ALA A 259 -15.27 -10.12 0.08
N VAL A 260 -15.63 -9.06 -0.65
CA VAL A 260 -17.04 -8.69 -0.86
C VAL A 260 -17.80 -9.79 -1.58
N PHE A 261 -17.21 -10.33 -2.68
CA PHE A 261 -17.83 -11.39 -3.46
C PHE A 261 -18.14 -12.63 -2.61
N ASP A 262 -17.17 -13.10 -1.83
CA ASP A 262 -17.36 -14.28 -0.97
C ASP A 262 -18.43 -14.04 0.09
N ALA A 263 -18.42 -12.88 0.76
CA ALA A 263 -19.44 -12.53 1.73
C ALA A 263 -20.84 -12.47 1.11
N CYS A 264 -20.97 -11.84 -0.06
CA CYS A 264 -22.22 -11.77 -0.80
C CYS A 264 -22.70 -13.14 -1.28
N LEU A 265 -21.80 -13.97 -1.83
CA LEU A 265 -22.15 -15.30 -2.31
C LEU A 265 -22.70 -16.20 -1.19
N ALA A 266 -22.10 -16.13 -0.01
CA ALA A 266 -22.60 -16.82 1.18
C ALA A 266 -23.99 -16.29 1.58
N TYR A 267 -24.13 -14.96 1.66
CA TYR A 267 -25.35 -14.30 2.09
C TYR A 267 -26.53 -14.57 1.16
N VAL A 268 -26.38 -14.43 -0.16
CA VAL A 268 -27.48 -14.64 -1.13
C VAL A 268 -27.98 -16.09 -1.19
N LYS A 269 -27.15 -17.08 -0.80
CA LYS A 269 -27.53 -18.47 -0.68
C LYS A 269 -28.33 -18.76 0.58
N GLN A 270 -28.05 -18.05 1.68
CA GLN A 270 -28.65 -18.29 3.00
C GLN A 270 -29.86 -17.44 3.28
N ARG A 271 -29.86 -16.16 2.84
CA ARG A 271 -30.94 -15.22 3.09
C ARG A 271 -32.15 -15.54 2.24
N HIS A 272 -33.31 -15.69 2.88
CA HIS A 272 -34.59 -15.98 2.22
C HIS A 272 -35.50 -14.76 2.20
N ALA A 273 -36.15 -14.51 1.08
CA ALA A 273 -37.23 -13.55 0.89
C ALA A 273 -38.13 -14.01 -0.25
N PHE A 274 -39.41 -13.63 -0.21
CA PHE A 274 -40.41 -13.98 -1.22
C PHE A 274 -40.47 -15.50 -1.54
N GLY A 275 -40.32 -16.33 -0.52
CA GLY A 275 -40.47 -17.80 -0.63
C GLY A 275 -39.23 -18.57 -1.13
N GLY A 276 -38.00 -17.98 -1.07
CA GLY A 276 -36.78 -18.69 -1.43
C GLY A 276 -35.50 -17.86 -1.17
N PRO A 277 -34.33 -18.43 -1.48
CA PRO A 277 -33.07 -17.73 -1.32
C PRO A 277 -33.02 -16.51 -2.26
N ILE A 278 -32.47 -15.38 -1.77
CA ILE A 278 -32.46 -14.14 -2.55
C ILE A 278 -31.53 -14.22 -3.78
N GLY A 279 -30.59 -15.14 -3.80
CA GLY A 279 -29.67 -15.38 -4.94
C GLY A 279 -30.37 -15.77 -6.25
N ARG A 280 -31.68 -16.10 -6.20
CA ARG A 280 -32.49 -16.34 -7.40
C ARG A 280 -32.92 -15.07 -8.14
N PHE A 281 -32.78 -13.88 -7.50
CA PHE A 281 -33.17 -12.63 -8.13
C PHE A 281 -32.14 -12.19 -9.18
N GLN A 282 -32.61 -11.93 -10.40
CA GLN A 282 -31.79 -11.61 -11.56
C GLN A 282 -30.87 -10.40 -11.33
N ILE A 283 -31.35 -9.38 -10.59
CA ILE A 283 -30.55 -8.20 -10.29
C ILE A 283 -29.33 -8.53 -9.38
N LEU A 284 -29.51 -9.43 -8.41
CA LEU A 284 -28.39 -9.85 -7.53
C LEU A 284 -27.41 -10.73 -8.29
N GLN A 285 -27.90 -11.59 -9.20
CA GLN A 285 -27.01 -12.35 -10.09
C GLN A 285 -26.19 -11.43 -11.00
N LYS A 286 -26.78 -10.33 -11.50
CA LYS A 286 -26.05 -9.31 -12.26
C LYS A 286 -24.92 -8.70 -11.42
N TYR A 287 -25.20 -8.27 -10.19
CA TYR A 287 -24.16 -7.70 -9.30
C TYR A 287 -23.01 -8.68 -9.06
N MET A 288 -23.34 -9.96 -8.81
CA MET A 288 -22.34 -11.01 -8.62
C MET A 288 -21.51 -11.25 -9.88
N ALA A 289 -22.15 -11.26 -11.06
CA ALA A 289 -21.46 -11.41 -12.34
C ALA A 289 -20.52 -10.23 -12.63
N ASP A 290 -20.96 -8.99 -12.41
CA ASP A 290 -20.15 -7.80 -12.58
C ASP A 290 -18.91 -7.81 -11.67
N MET A 291 -19.06 -8.22 -10.40
CA MET A 291 -17.92 -8.40 -9.48
C MET A 291 -16.93 -9.44 -10.01
N THR A 292 -17.41 -10.59 -10.50
CA THR A 292 -16.54 -11.62 -11.08
C THR A 292 -15.75 -11.09 -12.28
N ILE A 293 -16.42 -10.38 -13.19
CA ILE A 293 -15.79 -9.78 -14.38
C ILE A 293 -14.71 -8.76 -13.96
N ASN A 294 -15.00 -7.89 -12.98
CA ASN A 294 -14.07 -6.88 -12.50
C ASN A 294 -12.86 -7.51 -11.81
N ILE A 295 -13.05 -8.58 -11.01
CA ILE A 295 -11.96 -9.33 -10.38
C ILE A 295 -11.01 -9.89 -11.45
N GLU A 296 -11.54 -10.57 -12.46
CA GLU A 296 -10.74 -11.16 -13.54
C GLU A 296 -9.99 -10.11 -14.35
N ASN A 297 -10.65 -9.01 -14.70
CA ASN A 297 -10.01 -7.89 -15.41
C ASN A 297 -8.87 -7.26 -14.61
N ALA A 298 -9.11 -7.01 -13.32
CA ALA A 298 -8.10 -6.45 -12.42
C ALA A 298 -6.91 -7.40 -12.25
N LYS A 299 -7.15 -8.71 -12.03
CA LYS A 299 -6.09 -9.73 -11.93
C LYS A 299 -5.24 -9.78 -13.17
N ASN A 300 -5.84 -9.88 -14.34
CA ASN A 300 -5.11 -9.97 -15.60
C ASN A 300 -4.18 -8.77 -15.83
N LEU A 301 -4.64 -7.54 -15.55
CA LEU A 301 -3.83 -6.34 -15.69
C LEU A 301 -2.72 -6.27 -14.63
N THR A 302 -3.04 -6.58 -13.39
CA THR A 302 -2.13 -6.46 -12.23
C THR A 302 -0.98 -7.47 -12.35
N TYR A 303 -1.28 -8.75 -12.58
CA TYR A 303 -0.25 -9.78 -12.78
C TYR A 303 0.55 -9.59 -14.06
N LYS A 304 -0.06 -9.04 -15.14
CA LYS A 304 0.68 -8.63 -16.33
C LYS A 304 1.71 -7.54 -16.01
N ALA A 305 1.31 -6.53 -15.24
CA ALA A 305 2.21 -5.44 -14.86
C ALA A 305 3.38 -5.94 -14.00
N ALA A 306 3.09 -6.82 -13.02
CA ALA A 306 4.13 -7.43 -12.18
C ALA A 306 5.10 -8.29 -12.99
N TRP A 307 4.58 -9.14 -13.88
CA TRP A 307 5.40 -9.96 -14.75
C TRP A 307 6.33 -9.12 -15.66
N LEU A 308 5.80 -8.03 -16.23
CA LEU A 308 6.61 -7.10 -17.04
C LEU A 308 7.73 -6.47 -16.20
N CYS A 309 7.44 -6.08 -14.96
CA CYS A 309 8.42 -5.54 -14.01
C CYS A 309 9.55 -6.54 -13.74
N ASP A 310 9.21 -7.78 -13.38
CA ASP A 310 10.17 -8.85 -13.09
C ASP A 310 11.09 -9.18 -14.28
N HIS A 311 10.61 -8.92 -15.51
CA HIS A 311 11.39 -9.16 -16.75
C HIS A 311 12.09 -7.88 -17.28
N GLY A 312 12.17 -6.81 -16.48
CA GLY A 312 12.83 -5.56 -16.89
C GLY A 312 12.17 -4.87 -18.08
N ARG A 313 10.89 -5.14 -18.33
CA ARG A 313 10.12 -4.56 -19.44
C ARG A 313 9.33 -3.34 -18.99
N PRO A 314 9.03 -2.37 -19.88
CA PRO A 314 8.13 -1.26 -19.55
C PRO A 314 6.77 -1.76 -19.03
N TYR A 315 6.36 -1.30 -17.84
CA TYR A 315 5.11 -1.74 -17.16
C TYR A 315 4.28 -0.58 -16.59
N HIS A 316 4.77 0.64 -16.74
CA HIS A 316 4.18 1.83 -16.10
C HIS A 316 2.74 2.08 -16.55
N MET A 317 2.44 1.88 -17.84
CA MET A 317 1.09 2.01 -18.38
C MET A 317 0.17 0.91 -17.83
N GLU A 318 0.64 -0.33 -17.83
CA GLU A 318 -0.11 -1.48 -17.27
C GLU A 318 -0.37 -1.30 -15.77
N SER A 319 0.60 -0.80 -15.00
CA SER A 319 0.42 -0.53 -13.57
C SER A 319 -0.63 0.55 -13.31
N ALA A 320 -0.67 1.60 -14.15
CA ALA A 320 -1.69 2.64 -14.07
C ALA A 320 -3.09 2.11 -14.43
N MET A 321 -3.20 1.30 -15.50
CA MET A 321 -4.46 0.63 -15.86
C MET A 321 -4.94 -0.32 -14.77
N ALA A 322 -4.04 -1.15 -14.24
CA ALA A 322 -4.35 -2.09 -13.16
C ALA A 322 -4.91 -1.36 -11.93
N LYS A 323 -4.26 -0.27 -11.51
CA LYS A 323 -4.69 0.54 -10.37
C LYS A 323 -6.10 1.12 -10.57
N VAL A 324 -6.39 1.68 -11.73
CA VAL A 324 -7.73 2.25 -12.02
C VAL A 324 -8.80 1.18 -11.99
N VAL A 325 -8.59 0.07 -12.73
CA VAL A 325 -9.59 -1.02 -12.83
C VAL A 325 -9.85 -1.65 -11.48
N ALA A 326 -8.80 -1.91 -10.69
CA ALA A 326 -8.93 -2.52 -9.37
C ALA A 326 -9.58 -1.58 -8.35
N ALA A 327 -9.19 -0.29 -8.33
CA ALA A 327 -9.75 0.68 -7.39
C ALA A 327 -11.25 0.92 -7.64
N GLU A 328 -11.65 1.15 -8.89
CA GLU A 328 -13.05 1.36 -9.24
C GLU A 328 -13.88 0.09 -9.07
N GLY A 329 -13.30 -1.08 -9.44
CA GLY A 329 -13.92 -2.37 -9.20
C GLY A 329 -14.18 -2.63 -7.72
N ALA A 330 -13.23 -2.30 -6.83
CA ALA A 330 -13.39 -2.44 -5.39
C ALA A 330 -14.50 -1.52 -4.84
N MET A 331 -14.58 -0.29 -5.35
CA MET A 331 -15.65 0.64 -4.94
C MET A 331 -17.03 0.14 -5.38
N HIS A 332 -17.16 -0.32 -6.65
CA HIS A 332 -18.41 -0.91 -7.14
C HIS A 332 -18.79 -2.17 -6.37
N ALA A 333 -17.83 -3.04 -6.08
CA ALA A 333 -18.08 -4.24 -5.27
C ALA A 333 -18.57 -3.86 -3.87
N GLY A 334 -17.94 -2.88 -3.21
CA GLY A 334 -18.37 -2.40 -1.90
C GLY A 334 -19.81 -1.89 -1.88
N ILE A 335 -20.20 -1.10 -2.91
CA ILE A 335 -21.58 -0.61 -3.07
C ILE A 335 -22.53 -1.79 -3.27
N TYR A 336 -22.25 -2.70 -4.20
CA TYR A 336 -23.07 -3.89 -4.44
C TYR A 336 -23.16 -4.77 -3.18
N GLY A 337 -22.07 -4.89 -2.43
CA GLY A 337 -22.09 -5.59 -1.14
C GLY A 337 -23.09 -4.99 -0.17
N ALA A 338 -23.06 -3.67 0.02
CA ALA A 338 -24.02 -2.98 0.87
C ALA A 338 -25.48 -3.15 0.39
N GLU A 339 -25.72 -3.04 -0.92
CA GLU A 339 -27.06 -3.22 -1.52
C GLU A 339 -27.58 -4.67 -1.36
N ILE A 340 -26.72 -5.67 -1.56
CA ILE A 340 -27.08 -7.11 -1.40
C ILE A 340 -27.47 -7.40 0.05
N PHE A 341 -26.76 -6.84 1.02
CA PHE A 341 -27.09 -7.01 2.45
C PHE A 341 -28.24 -6.13 2.90
N GLY A 342 -28.62 -5.08 2.13
CA GLY A 342 -29.67 -4.14 2.49
C GLY A 342 -29.35 -3.40 3.79
N GLY A 343 -30.30 -3.29 4.71
CA GLY A 343 -30.06 -2.63 6.00
C GLY A 343 -28.88 -3.20 6.80
N TYR A 344 -28.57 -4.48 6.65
CA TYR A 344 -27.39 -5.08 7.28
C TYR A 344 -26.06 -4.65 6.62
N GLY A 345 -26.09 -4.12 5.39
CA GLY A 345 -24.92 -3.66 4.69
C GLY A 345 -24.21 -2.45 5.31
N ILE A 346 -24.88 -1.74 6.21
CA ILE A 346 -24.32 -0.60 6.97
C ILE A 346 -24.12 -0.93 8.47
N CYS A 347 -24.44 -2.16 8.90
CA CYS A 347 -24.26 -2.57 10.29
C CYS A 347 -22.84 -3.04 10.54
N MET A 348 -22.21 -2.60 11.63
CA MET A 348 -20.84 -2.95 12.01
C MET A 348 -20.64 -4.45 12.23
N GLU A 349 -21.69 -5.17 12.58
CA GLU A 349 -21.73 -6.63 12.73
C GLU A 349 -21.31 -7.39 11.44
N TYR A 350 -21.56 -6.79 10.26
CA TYR A 350 -21.24 -7.40 8.97
C TYR A 350 -20.00 -6.76 8.33
N PRO A 351 -19.14 -7.54 7.66
CA PRO A 351 -17.87 -7.02 7.15
C PRO A 351 -18.01 -6.11 5.92
N VAL A 352 -19.15 -6.16 5.20
CA VAL A 352 -19.29 -5.46 3.90
C VAL A 352 -19.18 -3.93 4.03
N GLN A 353 -19.64 -3.34 5.16
CA GLN A 353 -19.47 -1.91 5.43
C GLN A 353 -17.98 -1.54 5.57
N ARG A 354 -17.14 -2.40 6.16
CA ARG A 354 -15.70 -2.18 6.28
C ARG A 354 -15.04 -2.23 4.90
N TYR A 355 -15.38 -3.20 4.07
CA TYR A 355 -14.84 -3.29 2.71
C TYR A 355 -15.20 -2.06 1.88
N LEU A 356 -16.43 -1.52 1.99
CA LEU A 356 -16.84 -0.29 1.33
C LEU A 356 -16.04 0.92 1.83
N ARG A 357 -15.85 1.05 3.15
CA ARG A 357 -15.05 2.13 3.74
C ARG A 357 -13.59 2.08 3.26
N ASP A 358 -13.00 0.89 3.24
CA ASP A 358 -11.61 0.70 2.83
C ASP A 358 -11.40 0.95 1.33
N ALA A 359 -12.38 0.60 0.48
CA ALA A 359 -12.34 0.88 -0.96
C ALA A 359 -12.27 2.38 -1.30
N LEU A 360 -12.76 3.27 -0.42
CA LEU A 360 -12.64 4.73 -0.61
C LEU A 360 -11.19 5.18 -0.74
N GLN A 361 -10.28 4.64 0.06
CA GLN A 361 -8.87 5.03 0.03
C GLN A 361 -8.22 4.73 -1.32
N LEU A 362 -8.61 3.66 -1.98
CA LEU A 362 -8.04 3.28 -3.28
C LEU A 362 -8.39 4.26 -4.42
N GLN A 363 -9.39 5.13 -4.25
CA GLN A 363 -9.76 6.08 -5.31
C GLN A 363 -8.68 7.16 -5.52
N PHE A 364 -7.96 7.54 -4.48
CA PHE A 364 -6.97 8.62 -4.51
C PHE A 364 -5.55 8.21 -4.10
N SER A 365 -5.34 7.01 -3.55
CA SER A 365 -4.01 6.50 -3.14
C SER A 365 -3.54 5.39 -4.10
N PRO A 366 -2.21 5.31 -4.41
CA PRO A 366 -1.12 6.26 -4.13
C PRO A 366 -1.16 7.49 -5.03
N ILE A 367 -1.91 7.45 -6.11
CA ILE A 367 -2.29 8.55 -7.02
C ILE A 367 -3.78 8.46 -7.31
N SER A 368 -4.43 9.57 -7.63
CA SER A 368 -5.85 9.52 -7.97
C SER A 368 -6.10 8.75 -9.28
N ASN A 369 -7.30 8.20 -9.43
CA ASN A 369 -7.70 7.48 -10.65
C ASN A 369 -7.65 8.39 -11.88
N GLU A 370 -7.90 9.70 -11.71
CA GLU A 370 -7.82 10.72 -12.75
C GLU A 370 -6.36 10.92 -13.21
N MET A 371 -5.43 11.05 -12.26
CA MET A 371 -4.00 11.15 -12.58
C MET A 371 -3.47 9.90 -13.26
N ALA A 372 -3.90 8.71 -12.81
CA ALA A 372 -3.55 7.46 -13.47
C ALA A 372 -4.05 7.43 -14.94
N ARG A 373 -5.27 7.91 -15.22
CA ARG A 373 -5.79 8.04 -16.59
C ARG A 373 -4.99 9.04 -17.44
N ASN A 374 -4.61 10.17 -16.86
CA ASN A 374 -3.73 11.13 -17.53
C ASN A 374 -2.39 10.49 -17.90
N MET A 375 -1.80 9.72 -16.99
CA MET A 375 -0.55 8.98 -17.26
C MET A 375 -0.71 7.97 -18.40
N ILE A 376 -1.81 7.19 -18.42
CA ILE A 376 -2.10 6.24 -19.52
C ILE A 376 -2.09 6.95 -20.86
N MET A 377 -2.74 8.11 -20.97
CA MET A 377 -2.80 8.85 -22.22
C MET A 377 -1.47 9.51 -22.60
N GLN A 378 -0.65 9.90 -21.61
CA GLN A 378 0.73 10.37 -21.86
C GLN A 378 1.60 9.25 -22.44
N PHE A 379 1.47 8.02 -21.95
CA PHE A 379 2.15 6.86 -22.53
C PHE A 379 1.68 6.52 -23.95
N GLN A 380 0.46 6.95 -24.32
CA GLN A 380 -0.06 6.86 -25.70
C GLN A 380 0.34 8.04 -26.58
N GLY A 381 1.16 8.97 -26.08
CA GLY A 381 1.71 10.09 -26.85
C GLY A 381 0.94 11.39 -26.75
N LEU A 382 -0.08 11.49 -25.91
CA LEU A 382 -0.71 12.79 -25.63
C LEU A 382 0.20 13.68 -24.78
N PRO A 383 0.14 15.02 -24.94
CA PRO A 383 0.90 15.94 -24.10
C PRO A 383 0.50 15.79 -22.62
N LYS A 384 1.40 16.22 -21.72
CA LYS A 384 1.07 16.28 -20.29
C LYS A 384 -0.17 17.14 -20.08
N SER A 385 -1.18 16.57 -19.40
CA SER A 385 -2.34 17.33 -18.98
C SER A 385 -1.92 18.36 -17.90
N TRP A 386 -2.57 19.50 -17.91
CA TRP A 386 -2.57 20.43 -16.79
C TRP A 386 -3.74 20.04 -15.87
N ALA A 387 -3.44 19.89 -14.57
CA ALA A 387 -4.48 19.69 -13.57
C ALA A 387 -5.17 21.01 -13.25
#